data_d28f3515d082e166557da1eb17e97585
#
_entry.id   d28f3515d082e166557da1eb17e97585
#
_cell.length_a   1.000
_cell.length_b   1.000
_cell.length_c   1.000
_cell.angle_alpha   90.00
_cell.angle_beta   90.00
_cell.angle_gamma   90.00
#
_symmetry.space_group_name_H-M   'P 1'
#
loop_
_entity.id
_entity.type
_entity.pdbx_description
1 polymer ?
#
loop_
_entity_poly.entity_id
_entity_poly.type
_entity_poly.pdbx_seq_one_letter_code
_entity_poly.pdbx_strand_id
1 'polypeptide(L)'
;IFGHGVPMAFPGDPDIGPGLTERGKRLVRLCDTLGIMIDLSHLNEAGFNDVAKASDAPLVATHSNAHALCPSPRNLTDRQLHMIRERGGMVGFNYATFYLNANGTAAADTGWDVMLRQLDHLIAQLGEDHVGLGSDFDGCVLPDLIGDVTGVPGLLRAMARHGYDTALLHKLARENWLNCLDRCLT
;
A
#
# COMPACT_ATOMS: atom_id res chain seq x y z
N ILE A 1 -4.23 13.85 7.75
CA ILE A 1 -5.36 14.42 6.96
C ILE A 1 -6.70 14.14 7.67
N PHE A 2 -6.63 13.71 8.92
CA PHE A 2 -7.79 13.46 9.76
C PHE A 2 -8.58 14.76 9.97
N GLY A 3 -9.89 14.73 9.73
CA GLY A 3 -10.79 15.81 10.10
C GLY A 3 -11.06 16.90 9.06
N HIS A 4 -10.60 16.76 7.81
CA HIS A 4 -10.83 17.77 6.77
C HIS A 4 -11.74 17.31 5.62
N GLY A 5 -12.65 16.38 5.89
CA GLY A 5 -13.66 15.94 4.92
C GLY A 5 -13.11 15.03 3.82
N VAL A 6 -11.98 14.35 4.06
CA VAL A 6 -11.52 13.25 3.21
C VAL A 6 -12.08 11.96 3.79
N PRO A 7 -13.00 11.29 3.13
CA PRO A 7 -13.50 10.00 3.57
C PRO A 7 -12.37 8.99 3.57
N MET A 8 -12.32 8.15 4.59
CA MET A 8 -11.35 7.08 4.72
C MET A 8 -12.05 5.73 4.60
N ALA A 9 -11.40 4.78 3.94
CA ALA A 9 -11.85 3.40 3.90
C ALA A 9 -11.36 2.66 5.16
N PHE A 10 -12.31 2.11 5.94
CA PHE A 10 -12.04 1.31 7.12
C PHE A 10 -12.44 -0.15 6.90
N PRO A 11 -11.91 -1.10 7.68
CA PRO A 11 -12.33 -2.50 7.60
C PRO A 11 -13.86 -2.64 7.73
N GLY A 12 -14.47 -3.37 6.80
CA GLY A 12 -15.90 -3.62 6.82
C GLY A 12 -16.80 -2.49 6.32
N ASP A 13 -16.27 -1.29 6.10
CA ASP A 13 -17.01 -0.20 5.53
C ASP A 13 -17.03 -0.27 3.98
N PRO A 14 -18.17 0.05 3.34
CA PRO A 14 -18.17 0.20 1.88
C PRO A 14 -17.32 1.41 1.48
N ASP A 15 -16.73 1.34 0.29
CA ASP A 15 -16.01 2.49 -0.29
C ASP A 15 -17.03 3.56 -0.71
N ILE A 16 -17.32 4.48 0.18
CA ILE A 16 -18.37 5.50 0.04
C ILE A 16 -17.82 6.91 0.28
N GLY A 17 -18.62 7.86 -0.15
CA GLY A 17 -18.44 9.27 0.14
C GLY A 17 -17.84 10.07 -1.02
N PRO A 18 -17.77 11.40 -0.86
CA PRO A 18 -17.16 12.29 -1.85
C PRO A 18 -15.63 12.12 -1.86
N GLY A 19 -15.01 12.64 -2.89
CA GLY A 19 -13.57 12.83 -2.95
C GLY A 19 -13.10 14.02 -2.10
N LEU A 20 -11.97 14.60 -2.50
CA LEU A 20 -11.38 15.73 -1.80
C LEU A 20 -12.26 16.99 -1.90
N THR A 21 -12.33 17.71 -0.80
CA THR A 21 -12.85 19.09 -0.84
C THR A 21 -11.89 20.01 -1.63
N GLU A 22 -12.34 21.20 -2.02
CA GLU A 22 -11.47 22.19 -2.67
C GLU A 22 -10.28 22.58 -1.77
N ARG A 23 -10.45 22.57 -0.46
CA ARG A 23 -9.33 22.76 0.49
C ARG A 23 -8.35 21.57 0.45
N GLY A 24 -8.87 20.34 0.37
CA GLY A 24 -8.06 19.12 0.21
C GLY A 24 -7.23 19.15 -1.07
N LYS A 25 -7.83 19.52 -2.21
CA LYS A 25 -7.13 19.68 -3.48
C LYS A 25 -6.03 20.75 -3.43
N ARG A 26 -6.28 21.87 -2.73
CA ARG A 26 -5.24 22.89 -2.50
C ARG A 26 -4.10 22.36 -1.64
N LEU A 27 -4.42 21.57 -0.60
CA LEU A 27 -3.40 20.94 0.24
C LEU A 27 -2.53 19.99 -0.58
N VAL A 28 -3.11 19.16 -1.44
CA VAL A 28 -2.38 18.27 -2.35
C VAL A 28 -1.37 19.04 -3.19
N ARG A 29 -1.81 20.09 -3.87
CA ARG A 29 -0.92 20.96 -4.69
C ARG A 29 0.18 21.64 -3.86
N LEU A 30 -0.13 22.03 -2.62
CA LEU A 30 0.88 22.62 -1.73
C LEU A 30 1.91 21.57 -1.31
N CYS A 31 1.49 20.35 -1.02
CA CYS A 31 2.40 19.24 -0.73
C CYS A 31 3.36 18.98 -1.90
N ASP A 32 2.86 18.96 -3.14
CA ASP A 32 3.72 18.83 -4.34
C ASP A 32 4.75 19.96 -4.42
N THR A 33 4.32 21.21 -4.20
CA THR A 33 5.22 22.37 -4.23
C THR A 33 6.31 22.31 -3.16
N LEU A 34 6.03 21.67 -2.03
CA LEU A 34 6.93 21.56 -0.90
C LEU A 34 7.74 20.24 -0.88
N GLY A 35 7.60 19.37 -1.89
CA GLY A 35 8.24 18.06 -1.91
C GLY A 35 7.75 17.15 -0.77
N ILE A 36 6.49 17.24 -0.38
CA ILE A 36 5.89 16.41 0.66
C ILE A 36 5.13 15.27 0.00
N MET A 37 5.59 14.04 0.21
CA MET A 37 4.94 12.83 -0.27
C MET A 37 3.54 12.67 0.34
N ILE A 38 2.55 12.38 -0.52
CA ILE A 38 1.18 12.12 -0.09
C ILE A 38 0.96 10.61 -0.04
N ASP A 39 0.54 10.11 1.13
CA ASP A 39 0.14 8.72 1.31
C ASP A 39 -1.34 8.51 0.92
N LEU A 40 -1.58 7.63 -0.03
CA LEU A 40 -2.92 7.27 -0.52
C LEU A 40 -3.59 6.17 0.31
N SER A 41 -2.85 5.54 1.23
CA SER A 41 -3.41 4.54 2.13
C SER A 41 -4.57 5.14 2.93
N HIS A 42 -5.67 4.39 3.07
CA HIS A 42 -6.91 4.82 3.72
C HIS A 42 -7.78 5.83 2.94
N LEU A 43 -7.41 6.25 1.74
CA LEU A 43 -8.32 7.03 0.91
C LEU A 43 -9.39 6.12 0.29
N ASN A 44 -10.62 6.65 0.19
CA ASN A 44 -11.63 6.03 -0.65
C ASN A 44 -11.29 6.21 -2.14
N GLU A 45 -11.98 5.51 -3.03
CA GLU A 45 -11.70 5.56 -4.46
C GLU A 45 -11.82 6.98 -5.03
N ALA A 46 -12.84 7.74 -4.60
CA ALA A 46 -13.02 9.13 -5.05
C ALA A 46 -11.86 10.03 -4.62
N GLY A 47 -11.39 9.90 -3.37
CA GLY A 47 -10.22 10.61 -2.85
C GLY A 47 -8.93 10.24 -3.57
N PHE A 48 -8.70 8.95 -3.83
CA PHE A 48 -7.58 8.46 -4.63
C PHE A 48 -7.56 9.12 -6.02
N ASN A 49 -8.70 9.09 -6.72
CA ASN A 49 -8.83 9.68 -8.06
C ASN A 49 -8.60 11.20 -8.04
N ASP A 50 -9.05 11.88 -7.00
CA ASP A 50 -8.87 13.34 -6.87
C ASP A 50 -7.41 13.70 -6.60
N VAL A 51 -6.68 12.94 -5.77
CA VAL A 51 -5.23 13.12 -5.60
C VAL A 51 -4.52 12.88 -6.92
N ALA A 52 -4.81 11.78 -7.62
CA ALA A 52 -4.20 11.45 -8.90
C ALA A 52 -4.40 12.52 -9.98
N LYS A 53 -5.50 13.29 -9.90
CA LYS A 53 -5.77 14.43 -10.81
C LYS A 53 -5.14 15.73 -10.34
N ALA A 54 -4.98 15.92 -9.04
CA ALA A 54 -4.53 17.20 -8.46
C ALA A 54 -3.02 17.27 -8.27
N SER A 55 -2.32 16.13 -8.29
CA SER A 55 -0.88 15.97 -8.10
C SER A 55 -0.22 15.43 -9.35
N ASP A 56 0.98 15.94 -9.66
CA ASP A 56 1.87 15.37 -10.68
C ASP A 56 2.99 14.49 -10.08
N ALA A 57 3.11 14.45 -8.75
CA ALA A 57 4.06 13.61 -8.03
C ALA A 57 3.75 12.10 -8.18
N PRO A 58 4.71 11.21 -7.87
CA PRO A 58 4.47 9.79 -7.79
C PRO A 58 3.33 9.44 -6.82
N LEU A 59 2.46 8.53 -7.21
CA LEU A 59 1.36 8.06 -6.36
C LEU A 59 1.87 6.99 -5.41
N VAL A 60 1.77 7.19 -4.10
CA VAL A 60 2.32 6.28 -3.10
C VAL A 60 1.24 5.82 -2.15
N ALA A 61 1.10 4.51 -1.96
CA ALA A 61 0.33 3.91 -0.87
C ALA A 61 1.30 3.16 0.05
N THR A 62 1.61 3.73 1.21
CA THR A 62 2.68 3.22 2.08
C THR A 62 2.37 1.84 2.66
N HIS A 63 1.08 1.48 2.80
CA HIS A 63 0.65 0.21 3.38
C HIS A 63 -0.73 -0.19 2.83
N SER A 64 -0.76 -0.91 1.71
CA SER A 64 -1.99 -1.40 1.05
C SER A 64 -1.76 -2.72 0.34
N ASN A 65 -2.86 -3.47 0.10
CA ASN A 65 -2.84 -4.78 -0.56
C ASN A 65 -3.73 -4.81 -1.80
N ALA A 66 -3.86 -5.99 -2.42
CA ALA A 66 -4.63 -6.19 -3.64
C ALA A 66 -6.11 -6.50 -3.34
N HIS A 67 -7.02 -5.66 -3.83
CA HIS A 67 -8.47 -5.85 -3.74
C HIS A 67 -8.93 -7.14 -4.44
N ALA A 68 -8.27 -7.55 -5.53
CA ALA A 68 -8.60 -8.77 -6.26
C ALA A 68 -8.51 -10.04 -5.39
N LEU A 69 -7.66 -10.04 -4.35
CA LEU A 69 -7.45 -11.17 -3.44
C LEU A 69 -8.20 -11.03 -2.11
N CYS A 70 -8.42 -9.80 -1.67
CA CYS A 70 -9.21 -9.48 -0.50
C CYS A 70 -10.07 -8.24 -0.83
N PRO A 71 -11.37 -8.39 -1.12
CA PRO A 71 -12.25 -7.32 -1.60
C PRO A 71 -12.65 -6.36 -0.46
N SER A 72 -11.65 -5.77 0.18
CA SER A 72 -11.80 -4.70 1.16
C SER A 72 -11.68 -3.35 0.46
N PRO A 73 -12.50 -2.34 0.81
CA PRO A 73 -12.35 -0.99 0.28
C PRO A 73 -11.01 -0.34 0.65
N ARG A 74 -10.30 -0.90 1.62
CA ARG A 74 -8.96 -0.50 2.06
C ARG A 74 -7.87 -0.95 1.09
N ASN A 75 -8.13 -1.99 0.27
CA ASN A 75 -7.21 -2.55 -0.69
C ASN A 75 -7.35 -1.88 -2.06
N LEU A 76 -6.25 -1.85 -2.81
CA LEU A 76 -6.16 -1.22 -4.11
C LEU A 76 -6.69 -2.14 -5.21
N THR A 77 -7.55 -1.62 -6.07
CA THR A 77 -7.97 -2.30 -7.30
C THR A 77 -6.83 -2.36 -8.32
N ASP A 78 -6.85 -3.31 -9.24
CA ASP A 78 -5.82 -3.43 -10.29
C ASP A 78 -5.71 -2.14 -11.12
N ARG A 79 -6.84 -1.44 -11.34
CA ARG A 79 -6.84 -0.12 -11.98
C ARG A 79 -6.00 0.90 -11.20
N GLN A 80 -6.15 0.96 -9.88
CA GLN A 80 -5.37 1.86 -9.01
C GLN A 80 -3.89 1.46 -8.98
N LEU A 81 -3.59 0.15 -8.95
CA LEU A 81 -2.22 -0.37 -9.04
C LEU A 81 -1.55 0.07 -10.36
N HIS A 82 -2.25 -0.05 -11.49
CA HIS A 82 -1.73 0.42 -12.78
C HIS A 82 -1.49 1.93 -12.79
N MET A 83 -2.40 2.73 -12.22
CA MET A 83 -2.20 4.20 -12.11
C MET A 83 -0.97 4.53 -11.25
N ILE A 84 -0.73 3.82 -10.15
CA ILE A 84 0.46 3.99 -9.32
C ILE A 84 1.72 3.68 -10.13
N ARG A 85 1.74 2.57 -10.86
CA ARG A 85 2.88 2.20 -11.72
C ARG A 85 3.16 3.26 -12.79
N GLU A 86 2.13 3.71 -13.53
CA GLU A 86 2.25 4.70 -14.60
C GLU A 86 2.79 6.04 -14.11
N ARG A 87 2.53 6.37 -12.83
CA ARG A 87 3.01 7.58 -12.16
C ARG A 87 4.37 7.39 -11.47
N GLY A 88 5.05 6.25 -11.70
CA GLY A 88 6.33 5.95 -11.05
C GLY A 88 6.25 5.85 -9.53
N GLY A 89 5.06 5.53 -9.03
CA GLY A 89 4.76 5.46 -7.60
C GLY A 89 5.14 4.13 -6.96
N MET A 90 4.57 3.83 -5.79
CA MET A 90 4.91 2.66 -5.00
C MET A 90 3.78 2.19 -4.11
N VAL A 91 3.73 0.88 -3.85
CA VAL A 91 2.86 0.27 -2.83
C VAL A 91 3.71 -0.48 -1.80
N GLY A 92 3.54 -0.12 -0.53
CA GLY A 92 4.05 -0.89 0.59
C GLY A 92 3.07 -2.02 0.94
N PHE A 93 3.55 -3.26 0.92
CA PHE A 93 2.78 -4.45 1.27
C PHE A 93 2.39 -4.43 2.75
N ASN A 94 1.09 -4.37 3.04
CA ASN A 94 0.53 -4.29 4.40
C ASN A 94 0.40 -5.68 5.03
N TYR A 95 0.80 -5.83 6.30
CA TYR A 95 0.74 -7.11 7.03
C TYR A 95 -0.58 -7.32 7.78
N ALA A 96 -1.49 -6.35 7.78
CA ALA A 96 -2.77 -6.45 8.48
C ALA A 96 -3.62 -7.62 7.98
N THR A 97 -3.94 -8.56 8.87
CA THR A 97 -4.65 -9.80 8.54
C THR A 97 -6.03 -9.56 7.90
N PHE A 98 -6.72 -8.46 8.30
CA PHE A 98 -7.99 -8.02 7.68
C PHE A 98 -7.89 -7.76 6.19
N TYR A 99 -6.71 -7.35 5.71
CA TYR A 99 -6.49 -6.95 4.32
C TYR A 99 -5.73 -8.01 3.51
N LEU A 100 -5.31 -9.09 4.19
CA LEU A 100 -4.67 -10.26 3.59
C LEU A 100 -5.69 -11.35 3.27
N ASN A 101 -6.60 -11.63 4.22
CA ASN A 101 -7.54 -12.73 4.14
C ASN A 101 -8.74 -12.39 3.25
N ALA A 102 -9.09 -13.26 2.32
CA ALA A 102 -10.18 -13.05 1.35
C ALA A 102 -11.56 -12.79 1.99
N ASN A 103 -11.75 -13.27 3.22
CA ASN A 103 -12.98 -13.08 4.00
C ASN A 103 -12.93 -11.83 4.90
N GLY A 104 -11.84 -11.06 4.88
CA GLY A 104 -11.66 -9.86 5.69
C GLY A 104 -11.55 -10.12 7.21
N THR A 105 -11.15 -11.32 7.63
CA THR A 105 -11.06 -11.66 9.06
C THR A 105 -9.69 -11.33 9.65
N ALA A 106 -9.68 -10.92 10.93
CA ALA A 106 -8.47 -10.74 11.73
C ALA A 106 -7.96 -12.09 12.25
N ALA A 107 -7.40 -12.89 11.35
CA ALA A 107 -6.90 -14.23 11.68
C ALA A 107 -5.38 -14.19 11.93
N ALA A 108 -4.96 -14.21 13.18
CA ALA A 108 -3.54 -14.17 13.56
C ALA A 108 -2.75 -15.40 13.06
N ASP A 109 -3.42 -16.51 12.78
CA ASP A 109 -2.88 -17.73 12.18
C ASP A 109 -2.69 -17.63 10.64
N THR A 110 -2.82 -16.44 10.06
CA THR A 110 -2.57 -16.17 8.63
C THR A 110 -1.17 -16.65 8.22
N GLY A 111 -1.13 -17.56 7.24
CA GLY A 111 0.10 -18.21 6.78
C GLY A 111 0.92 -17.41 5.78
N TRP A 112 2.17 -17.81 5.59
CA TRP A 112 3.05 -17.21 4.55
C TRP A 112 2.46 -17.29 3.15
N ASP A 113 1.71 -18.35 2.83
CA ASP A 113 1.09 -18.54 1.52
C ASP A 113 0.09 -17.43 1.16
N VAL A 114 -0.67 -16.93 2.15
CA VAL A 114 -1.59 -15.80 1.97
C VAL A 114 -0.80 -14.51 1.68
N MET A 115 0.25 -14.25 2.47
CA MET A 115 1.10 -13.09 2.30
C MET A 115 1.83 -13.09 0.96
N LEU A 116 2.37 -14.24 0.55
CA LEU A 116 3.10 -14.39 -0.72
C LEU A 116 2.18 -14.23 -1.92
N ARG A 117 0.94 -14.75 -1.89
CA ARG A 117 -0.04 -14.50 -2.97
C ARG A 117 -0.34 -13.01 -3.15
N GLN A 118 -0.45 -12.25 -2.06
CA GLN A 118 -0.63 -10.80 -2.14
C GLN A 118 0.59 -10.11 -2.78
N LEU A 119 1.80 -10.49 -2.37
CA LEU A 119 3.05 -9.98 -2.95
C LEU A 119 3.17 -10.32 -4.43
N ASP A 120 2.90 -11.56 -4.82
CA ASP A 120 2.91 -12.01 -6.22
C ASP A 120 1.96 -11.16 -7.07
N HIS A 121 0.73 -10.90 -6.57
CA HIS A 121 -0.24 -10.09 -7.29
C HIS A 121 0.22 -8.63 -7.40
N LEU A 122 0.71 -8.03 -6.33
CA LEU A 122 1.24 -6.66 -6.36
C LEU A 122 2.39 -6.54 -7.35
N ILE A 123 3.34 -7.48 -7.34
CA ILE A 123 4.47 -7.50 -8.28
C ILE A 123 3.99 -7.69 -9.72
N ALA A 124 3.02 -8.56 -9.96
CA ALA A 124 2.46 -8.80 -11.29
C ALA A 124 1.79 -7.55 -11.88
N GLN A 125 1.09 -6.75 -11.06
CA GLN A 125 0.38 -5.54 -11.51
C GLN A 125 1.29 -4.30 -11.61
N LEU A 126 2.18 -4.13 -10.62
CA LEU A 126 3.03 -2.95 -10.47
C LEU A 126 4.39 -3.09 -11.16
N GLY A 127 4.92 -4.30 -11.24
CA GLY A 127 6.32 -4.57 -11.53
C GLY A 127 7.18 -4.56 -10.26
N GLU A 128 8.36 -5.17 -10.34
CA GLU A 128 9.27 -5.36 -9.20
C GLU A 128 9.77 -4.07 -8.54
N ASP A 129 9.83 -2.97 -9.29
CA ASP A 129 10.40 -1.69 -8.86
C ASP A 129 9.43 -0.79 -8.10
N HIS A 130 8.15 -1.21 -7.98
CA HIS A 130 7.05 -0.43 -7.42
C HIS A 130 6.39 -1.07 -6.20
N VAL A 131 7.01 -2.11 -5.64
CA VAL A 131 6.52 -2.80 -4.44
C VAL A 131 7.59 -2.75 -3.34
N GLY A 132 7.16 -2.54 -2.10
CA GLY A 132 8.02 -2.60 -0.92
C GLY A 132 7.30 -3.16 0.29
N LEU A 133 7.99 -3.26 1.42
CA LEU A 133 7.39 -3.68 2.68
C LEU A 133 6.76 -2.45 3.36
N GLY A 134 5.49 -2.57 3.78
CA GLY A 134 4.69 -1.49 4.38
C GLY A 134 3.91 -1.98 5.59
N SER A 135 4.60 -2.48 6.57
CA SER A 135 4.19 -3.32 7.69
C SER A 135 2.85 -3.00 8.38
N ASP A 136 2.55 -1.73 8.63
CA ASP A 136 1.43 -1.27 9.48
C ASP A 136 1.58 -1.75 10.95
N PHE A 137 2.82 -1.85 11.46
CA PHE A 137 3.10 -2.18 12.87
C PHE A 137 2.38 -1.22 13.81
N ASP A 138 1.92 -1.74 14.95
CA ASP A 138 1.14 -1.04 15.97
C ASP A 138 -0.25 -0.56 15.52
N GLY A 139 -0.60 -0.63 14.22
CA GLY A 139 -1.88 -0.19 13.67
C GLY A 139 -2.90 -1.32 13.46
N CYS A 140 -2.50 -2.59 13.55
CA CYS A 140 -3.35 -3.70 13.13
C CYS A 140 -3.05 -5.02 13.84
N VAL A 141 -3.92 -6.02 13.58
CA VAL A 141 -3.65 -7.42 13.94
C VAL A 141 -2.73 -8.03 12.89
N LEU A 142 -1.55 -8.43 13.33
CA LEU A 142 -0.51 -9.06 12.51
C LEU A 142 -0.65 -10.58 12.50
N PRO A 143 -0.13 -11.27 11.47
CA PRO A 143 0.10 -12.72 11.54
C PRO A 143 1.07 -13.06 12.69
N ASP A 144 0.78 -14.13 13.45
CA ASP A 144 1.67 -14.63 14.52
C ASP A 144 3.09 -14.93 14.01
N LEU A 145 3.21 -15.30 12.73
CA LEU A 145 4.48 -15.55 12.06
C LEU A 145 5.36 -14.28 11.91
N ILE A 146 4.74 -13.11 11.97
CA ILE A 146 5.43 -11.80 11.98
C ILE A 146 5.58 -11.31 13.42
N GLY A 147 4.48 -11.22 14.17
CA GLY A 147 4.42 -10.73 15.53
C GLY A 147 4.85 -9.26 15.66
N ASP A 148 6.12 -8.98 15.42
CA ASP A 148 6.72 -7.64 15.43
C ASP A 148 7.86 -7.53 14.39
N VAL A 149 8.67 -6.47 14.46
CA VAL A 149 9.77 -6.23 13.52
C VAL A 149 10.79 -7.38 13.49
N THR A 150 10.92 -8.17 14.56
CA THR A 150 11.85 -9.31 14.61
C THR A 150 11.39 -10.49 13.74
N GLY A 151 10.12 -10.53 13.33
CA GLY A 151 9.59 -11.51 12.39
C GLY A 151 9.87 -11.22 10.91
N VAL A 152 10.23 -9.97 10.55
CA VAL A 152 10.52 -9.58 9.16
C VAL A 152 11.59 -10.46 8.48
N PRO A 153 12.68 -10.87 9.14
CA PRO A 153 13.59 -11.85 8.58
C PRO A 153 12.94 -13.21 8.26
N GLY A 154 11.87 -13.57 8.96
CA GLY A 154 11.04 -14.75 8.66
C GLY A 154 10.33 -14.63 7.33
N LEU A 155 9.71 -13.46 7.08
CA LEU A 155 9.07 -13.14 5.81
C LEU A 155 10.08 -13.18 4.65
N LEU A 156 11.25 -12.55 4.79
CA LEU A 156 12.29 -12.58 3.76
C LEU A 156 12.76 -14.00 3.44
N ARG A 157 12.91 -14.87 4.45
CA ARG A 157 13.19 -16.28 4.23
C ARG A 157 12.05 -17.04 3.53
N ALA A 158 10.78 -16.68 3.82
CA ALA A 158 9.63 -17.25 3.13
C ALA A 158 9.60 -16.84 1.66
N MET A 159 9.86 -15.57 1.35
CA MET A 159 9.98 -15.03 -0.02
C MET A 159 11.10 -15.74 -0.80
N ALA A 160 12.28 -15.92 -0.19
CA ALA A 160 13.39 -16.65 -0.82
C ALA A 160 13.02 -18.11 -1.15
N ARG A 161 12.34 -18.82 -0.22
CA ARG A 161 11.86 -20.19 -0.48
C ARG A 161 10.77 -20.27 -1.53
N HIS A 162 9.99 -19.19 -1.67
CA HIS A 162 8.94 -19.05 -2.69
C HIS A 162 9.53 -18.88 -4.10
N GLY A 163 10.80 -18.48 -4.20
CA GLY A 163 11.52 -18.34 -5.47
C GLY A 163 11.93 -16.91 -5.80
N TYR A 164 11.74 -15.94 -4.90
CA TYR A 164 12.27 -14.59 -5.09
C TYR A 164 13.80 -14.63 -4.96
N ASP A 165 14.49 -14.15 -5.97
CA ASP A 165 15.94 -14.09 -5.96
C ASP A 165 16.47 -12.96 -5.06
N THR A 166 17.78 -12.96 -4.85
CA THR A 166 18.42 -11.97 -3.97
C THR A 166 18.21 -10.54 -4.45
N ALA A 167 18.17 -10.29 -5.76
CA ALA A 167 17.96 -8.96 -6.32
C ALA A 167 16.55 -8.45 -6.01
N LEU A 168 15.55 -9.28 -6.22
CA LEU A 168 14.16 -8.93 -5.89
C LEU A 168 13.97 -8.70 -4.39
N LEU A 169 14.59 -9.54 -3.53
CA LEU A 169 14.51 -9.35 -2.08
C LEU A 169 15.10 -7.99 -1.64
N HIS A 170 16.24 -7.56 -2.22
CA HIS A 170 16.84 -6.26 -1.93
C HIS A 170 15.93 -5.11 -2.40
N LYS A 171 15.35 -5.22 -3.59
CA LYS A 171 14.37 -4.25 -4.09
C LYS A 171 13.22 -4.07 -3.12
N LEU A 172 12.52 -5.17 -2.78
CA LEU A 172 11.33 -5.14 -1.93
C LEU A 172 11.62 -4.67 -0.50
N ALA A 173 12.77 -5.09 0.05
CA ALA A 173 13.13 -4.77 1.44
C ALA A 173 13.65 -3.34 1.63
N ARG A 174 14.24 -2.71 0.61
CA ARG A 174 14.95 -1.44 0.79
C ARG A 174 14.99 -0.53 -0.43
N GLU A 175 15.50 -1.04 -1.58
CA GLU A 175 15.92 -0.17 -2.69
C GLU A 175 14.77 0.60 -3.30
N ASN A 176 13.61 -0.05 -3.47
CA ASN A 176 12.42 0.58 -4.04
C ASN A 176 11.94 1.76 -3.18
N TRP A 177 11.99 1.63 -1.85
CA TRP A 177 11.66 2.74 -0.95
C TRP A 177 12.64 3.90 -1.08
N LEU A 178 13.94 3.65 -1.14
CA LEU A 178 14.94 4.71 -1.32
C LEU A 178 14.72 5.44 -2.65
N ASN A 179 14.55 4.68 -3.73
CA ASN A 179 14.29 5.25 -5.06
C ASN A 179 12.96 6.02 -5.13
N CYS A 180 11.93 5.57 -4.40
CA CYS A 180 10.66 6.28 -4.31
C CYS A 180 10.81 7.61 -3.56
N LEU A 181 11.49 7.60 -2.41
CA LEU A 181 11.72 8.79 -1.61
C LEU A 181 12.55 9.83 -2.40
N ASP A 182 13.58 9.42 -3.12
CA ASP A 182 14.37 10.32 -3.98
C ASP A 182 13.49 11.02 -5.01
N ARG A 183 12.50 10.33 -5.59
CA ARG A 183 11.57 10.93 -6.56
C ARG A 183 10.50 11.82 -5.94
N CYS A 184 10.13 11.56 -4.69
CA CYS A 184 9.03 12.28 -4.03
C CYS A 184 9.49 13.53 -3.26
N LEU A 185 10.75 13.55 -2.80
CA LEU A 185 11.26 14.58 -1.88
C LEU A 185 12.18 15.60 -2.58
N THR A 186 12.27 15.55 -3.89
CA THR A 186 12.99 16.51 -4.73
C THR A 186 12.02 17.51 -5.34
#